data_75c155e42c9a0fdb502b6fcc0c391da3
#
_entry.id   75c155e42c9a0fdb502b6fcc0c391da3
#
_cell.length_a   1.000
_cell.length_b   1.000
_cell.length_c   1.000
_cell.angle_alpha   90.00
_cell.angle_beta   90.00
_cell.angle_gamma   90.00
#
_symmetry.space_group_name_H-M   'P 1'
#
loop_
_entity.id
_entity.type
_entity.pdbx_description
1 polymer ?
#
loop_
_entity_poly.entity_id
_entity_poly.type
_entity_poly.pdbx_seq_one_letter_code
_entity_poly.pdbx_strand_id
1 'polypeptide(L)'
;AYHPCCEQEAVDRDVMLHFLRENTDAFTRENLVAHFTASSWIVNSSRTHALMAWHNLYRAWSWTGGHADGETDLLSVALREAREETGLVHVAPVFPEIFSLETLWVEGHEKRGKYVPCHLHLNVTYLLEADAGDALRAKPDENSGVRWFMLDEAVEASTEEWMRARVYEKLNRKVRALG
;
A
#
# COMPACT_ATOMS: atom_id res chain seq x y z
N ALA A 1 -3.67 17.66 9.38
CA ALA A 1 -3.45 17.83 7.94
C ALA A 1 -2.16 17.11 7.55
N TYR A 2 -2.15 16.37 6.43
CA TYR A 2 -0.95 15.67 5.93
C TYR A 2 0.11 16.66 5.44
N HIS A 3 1.37 16.44 5.86
CA HIS A 3 2.52 17.24 5.44
C HIS A 3 3.40 16.43 4.49
N PRO A 4 3.40 16.75 3.17
CA PRO A 4 4.22 16.05 2.19
C PRO A 4 5.72 16.12 2.52
N CYS A 5 6.43 15.01 2.38
CA CYS A 5 7.89 14.97 2.60
C CYS A 5 8.70 15.32 1.35
N CYS A 6 8.07 15.40 0.18
CA CYS A 6 8.71 15.68 -1.11
C CYS A 6 7.71 16.25 -2.11
N GLU A 7 8.22 16.72 -3.25
CA GLU A 7 7.41 17.28 -4.33
C GLU A 7 6.35 16.29 -4.87
N GLN A 8 6.71 15.01 -5.04
CA GLN A 8 5.76 13.97 -5.46
C GLN A 8 4.54 13.92 -4.55
N GLU A 9 4.72 13.79 -3.23
CA GLU A 9 3.61 13.74 -2.29
C GLU A 9 2.79 15.04 -2.26
N ALA A 10 3.42 16.19 -2.51
CA ALA A 10 2.70 17.46 -2.58
C ALA A 10 1.77 17.51 -3.78
N VAL A 11 2.24 17.08 -4.96
CA VAL A 11 1.45 16.99 -6.17
C VAL A 11 0.36 15.93 -6.05
N ASP A 12 0.71 14.73 -5.57
CA ASP A 12 -0.25 13.63 -5.39
C ASP A 12 -1.38 14.03 -4.41
N ARG A 13 -1.04 14.69 -3.30
CA ARG A 13 -2.03 15.23 -2.36
C ARG A 13 -3.01 16.19 -3.04
N ASP A 14 -2.48 17.12 -3.83
CA ASP A 14 -3.32 18.14 -4.47
C ASP A 14 -4.24 17.51 -5.54
N VAL A 15 -3.73 16.53 -6.28
CA VAL A 15 -4.54 15.69 -7.20
C VAL A 15 -5.64 14.95 -6.46
N MET A 16 -5.31 14.26 -5.37
CA MET A 16 -6.29 13.52 -4.54
C MET A 16 -7.36 14.43 -3.96
N LEU A 17 -6.98 15.60 -3.44
CA LEU A 17 -7.92 16.57 -2.88
C LEU A 17 -8.84 17.17 -3.96
N HIS A 18 -8.31 17.40 -5.16
CA HIS A 18 -9.12 17.84 -6.29
C HIS A 18 -10.11 16.74 -6.70
N PHE A 19 -9.64 15.52 -6.86
CA PHE A 19 -10.47 14.39 -7.25
C PHE A 19 -11.63 14.14 -6.27
N LEU A 20 -11.36 14.20 -4.96
CA LEU A 20 -12.38 14.05 -3.91
C LEU A 20 -13.50 15.11 -3.97
N ARG A 21 -13.18 16.33 -4.43
CA ARG A 21 -14.19 17.39 -4.54
C ARG A 21 -15.13 17.19 -5.72
N GLU A 22 -14.63 16.58 -6.79
CA GLU A 22 -15.36 16.46 -8.06
C GLU A 22 -16.06 15.09 -8.21
N ASN A 23 -15.70 14.07 -7.40
CA ASN A 23 -16.16 12.70 -7.58
C ASN A 23 -16.76 12.15 -6.28
N THR A 24 -18.06 11.95 -6.25
CA THR A 24 -18.75 11.36 -5.09
C THR A 24 -18.52 9.85 -4.95
N ASP A 25 -18.06 9.21 -6.01
CA ASP A 25 -17.76 7.78 -6.13
C ASP A 25 -16.26 7.47 -5.99
N ALA A 26 -15.46 8.44 -5.49
CA ALA A 26 -14.00 8.34 -5.38
C ALA A 26 -13.52 7.11 -4.58
N PHE A 27 -14.31 6.58 -3.66
CA PHE A 27 -13.96 5.42 -2.85
C PHE A 27 -14.45 4.08 -3.42
N THR A 28 -15.02 4.07 -4.62
CA THR A 28 -15.54 2.84 -5.23
C THR A 28 -14.86 2.51 -6.55
N ARG A 29 -14.73 1.22 -6.85
CA ARG A 29 -14.23 0.74 -8.16
C ARG A 29 -15.19 0.98 -9.32
N GLU A 30 -16.36 1.53 -9.07
CA GLU A 30 -17.29 1.98 -10.09
C GLU A 30 -16.75 3.19 -10.85
N ASN A 31 -15.92 4.02 -10.18
CA ASN A 31 -15.12 5.03 -10.86
C ASN A 31 -13.96 4.35 -11.60
N LEU A 32 -14.14 4.20 -12.92
CA LEU A 32 -13.18 3.50 -13.79
C LEU A 32 -11.95 4.34 -14.16
N VAL A 33 -11.91 5.61 -13.77
CA VAL A 33 -10.78 6.52 -14.06
C VAL A 33 -9.78 6.53 -12.93
N ALA A 34 -10.28 6.69 -11.71
CA ALA A 34 -9.46 6.65 -10.49
C ALA A 34 -10.33 6.32 -9.28
N HIS A 35 -9.74 5.69 -8.28
CA HIS A 35 -10.41 5.47 -6.99
C HIS A 35 -9.38 5.29 -5.86
N PHE A 36 -9.85 5.51 -4.63
CA PHE A 36 -8.98 5.37 -3.46
C PHE A 36 -8.68 3.93 -3.10
N THR A 37 -7.42 3.73 -2.73
CA THR A 37 -6.88 2.50 -2.16
C THR A 37 -6.12 2.82 -0.88
N ALA A 38 -5.94 1.83 -0.03
CA ALA A 38 -5.10 1.94 1.15
C ALA A 38 -4.07 0.83 1.18
N SER A 39 -2.83 1.20 1.48
CA SER A 39 -1.72 0.27 1.63
C SER A 39 -1.06 0.42 2.99
N SER A 40 -0.27 -0.58 3.35
CA SER A 40 0.52 -0.54 4.56
C SER A 40 1.98 -0.87 4.31
N TRP A 41 2.88 -0.07 4.89
CA TRP A 41 4.27 -0.45 5.10
C TRP A 41 4.38 -1.05 6.49
N ILE A 42 4.52 -2.37 6.57
CA ILE A 42 4.51 -3.10 7.83
C ILE A 42 5.94 -3.32 8.26
N VAL A 43 6.32 -2.81 9.42
CA VAL A 43 7.66 -2.96 9.99
C VAL A 43 7.63 -3.78 11.27
N ASN A 44 8.77 -4.36 11.64
CA ASN A 44 8.95 -4.95 12.97
C ASN A 44 9.19 -3.86 14.04
N SER A 45 9.09 -4.21 15.32
CA SER A 45 9.23 -3.25 16.43
C SER A 45 10.58 -2.52 16.48
N SER A 46 11.66 -3.15 15.98
CA SER A 46 12.97 -2.51 15.85
C SER A 46 13.12 -1.66 14.58
N ARG A 47 12.11 -1.64 13.70
CA ARG A 47 12.10 -0.89 12.42
C ARG A 47 13.29 -1.21 11.51
N THR A 48 13.78 -2.44 11.59
CA THR A 48 14.89 -2.93 10.77
C THR A 48 14.43 -3.77 9.58
N HIS A 49 13.21 -4.30 9.62
CA HIS A 49 12.63 -5.16 8.60
C HIS A 49 11.27 -4.65 8.15
N ALA A 50 10.95 -4.87 6.89
CA ALA A 50 9.62 -4.68 6.31
C ALA A 50 9.04 -6.03 5.86
N LEU A 51 7.73 -6.19 6.02
CA LEU A 51 6.99 -7.34 5.56
C LEU A 51 6.48 -7.09 4.15
N MET A 52 6.70 -8.05 3.25
CA MET A 52 6.19 -7.99 1.89
C MET A 52 5.47 -9.28 1.51
N ALA A 53 4.53 -9.17 0.57
CA ALA A 53 3.81 -10.27 -0.03
C ALA A 53 4.22 -10.45 -1.50
N TRP A 54 4.36 -11.70 -1.98
CA TRP A 54 4.58 -11.99 -3.38
C TRP A 54 3.25 -11.93 -4.13
N HIS A 55 3.02 -10.82 -4.82
CA HIS A 55 1.78 -10.57 -5.53
C HIS A 55 1.69 -11.39 -6.83
N ASN A 56 0.65 -12.23 -6.96
CA ASN A 56 0.51 -13.17 -8.06
C ASN A 56 0.34 -12.49 -9.43
N LEU A 57 -0.41 -11.38 -9.48
CA LEU A 57 -0.66 -10.64 -10.73
C LEU A 57 0.60 -9.91 -11.21
N TYR A 58 1.26 -9.17 -10.33
CA TYR A 58 2.45 -8.37 -10.68
C TYR A 58 3.73 -9.21 -10.70
N ARG A 59 3.70 -10.43 -10.12
CA ARG A 59 4.86 -11.33 -9.99
C ARG A 59 6.07 -10.63 -9.36
N ALA A 60 5.78 -9.87 -8.32
CA ALA A 60 6.75 -9.04 -7.59
C ALA A 60 6.48 -9.11 -6.09
N TRP A 61 7.53 -8.92 -5.29
CA TRP A 61 7.38 -8.61 -3.88
C TRP A 61 6.85 -7.18 -3.74
N SER A 62 5.74 -7.04 -3.05
CA SER A 62 5.04 -5.77 -2.85
C SER A 62 4.62 -5.59 -1.38
N TRP A 63 4.30 -4.37 -1.02
CA TRP A 63 3.56 -4.06 0.20
C TRP A 63 2.17 -4.69 0.18
N THR A 64 1.45 -4.61 1.29
CA THR A 64 0.05 -5.04 1.36
C THR A 64 -0.89 -3.87 1.15
N GLY A 65 -2.06 -4.13 0.57
CA GLY A 65 -3.06 -3.08 0.38
C GLY A 65 -4.20 -3.51 -0.55
N GLY A 66 -5.27 -2.72 -0.51
CA GLY A 66 -6.46 -3.00 -1.30
C GLY A 66 -7.35 -1.79 -1.53
N HIS A 67 -8.47 -2.06 -2.17
CA HIS A 67 -9.44 -1.03 -2.53
C HIS A 67 -10.27 -0.60 -1.33
N ALA A 68 -10.66 0.67 -1.32
CA ALA A 68 -11.56 1.22 -0.32
C ALA A 68 -12.96 0.56 -0.38
N ASP A 69 -13.47 0.28 -1.60
CA ASP A 69 -14.77 -0.37 -1.84
C ASP A 69 -15.94 0.27 -1.07
N GLY A 70 -15.93 1.61 -1.00
CA GLY A 70 -16.92 2.41 -0.30
C GLY A 70 -16.58 2.74 1.16
N GLU A 71 -15.55 2.11 1.74
CA GLU A 71 -15.06 2.46 3.08
C GLU A 71 -14.25 3.75 3.03
N THR A 72 -14.55 4.70 3.91
CA THR A 72 -13.86 5.98 3.99
C THR A 72 -12.79 6.04 5.07
N ASP A 73 -12.82 5.11 6.04
CA ASP A 73 -11.73 4.90 7.00
C ASP A 73 -10.63 4.04 6.36
N LEU A 74 -9.74 4.72 5.65
CA LEU A 74 -8.64 4.06 4.93
C LEU A 74 -7.62 3.37 5.84
N LEU A 75 -7.50 3.77 7.13
CA LEU A 75 -6.69 3.03 8.09
C LEU A 75 -7.30 1.65 8.39
N SER A 76 -8.62 1.59 8.56
CA SER A 76 -9.33 0.32 8.71
C SER A 76 -9.16 -0.58 7.49
N VAL A 77 -9.18 -0.01 6.28
CA VAL A 77 -8.88 -0.75 5.03
C VAL A 77 -7.45 -1.32 5.07
N ALA A 78 -6.44 -0.50 5.34
CA ALA A 78 -5.04 -0.93 5.39
C ALA A 78 -4.81 -2.06 6.42
N LEU A 79 -5.42 -1.95 7.60
CA LEU A 79 -5.34 -2.99 8.65
C LEU A 79 -6.04 -4.29 8.25
N ARG A 80 -7.18 -4.22 7.58
CA ARG A 80 -7.90 -5.38 7.06
C ARG A 80 -7.06 -6.13 6.04
N GLU A 81 -6.57 -5.41 5.01
CA GLU A 81 -5.75 -5.98 3.95
C GLU A 81 -4.44 -6.58 4.50
N ALA A 82 -3.77 -5.87 5.42
CA ALA A 82 -2.58 -6.39 6.09
C ALA A 82 -2.83 -7.77 6.73
N ARG A 83 -3.94 -7.93 7.46
CA ARG A 83 -4.30 -9.20 8.10
C ARG A 83 -4.70 -10.28 7.11
N GLU A 84 -5.48 -9.91 6.10
CA GLU A 84 -5.95 -10.86 5.08
C GLU A 84 -4.81 -11.42 4.23
N GLU A 85 -3.91 -10.55 3.76
CA GLU A 85 -2.83 -10.92 2.87
C GLU A 85 -1.65 -11.61 3.56
N THR A 86 -1.45 -11.36 4.87
CA THR A 86 -0.27 -11.85 5.59
C THR A 86 -0.58 -12.87 6.67
N GLY A 87 -1.83 -12.96 7.10
CA GLY A 87 -2.24 -13.79 8.23
C GLY A 87 -1.84 -13.24 9.59
N LEU A 88 -1.26 -12.04 9.67
CA LEU A 88 -0.90 -11.40 10.94
C LEU A 88 -2.13 -11.22 11.83
N VAL A 89 -1.99 -11.57 13.10
CA VAL A 89 -3.01 -11.36 14.12
C VAL A 89 -2.73 -10.07 14.90
N HIS A 90 -1.47 -9.86 15.27
CA HIS A 90 -1.01 -8.71 16.04
C HIS A 90 -0.35 -7.68 15.12
N VAL A 91 -1.17 -6.86 14.48
CA VAL A 91 -0.73 -5.72 13.67
C VAL A 91 -1.48 -4.48 14.09
N ALA A 92 -0.75 -3.39 14.32
CA ALA A 92 -1.29 -2.11 14.77
C ALA A 92 -0.62 -0.94 14.05
N PRO A 93 -1.29 0.22 13.92
CA PRO A 93 -0.64 1.41 13.38
C PRO A 93 0.42 1.93 14.38
N VAL A 94 1.57 2.33 13.86
CA VAL A 94 2.59 3.04 14.67
C VAL A 94 2.03 4.39 15.14
N PHE A 95 1.24 5.03 14.29
CA PHE A 95 0.41 6.21 14.57
C PHE A 95 -0.78 6.23 13.60
N PRO A 96 -1.90 6.89 13.95
CA PRO A 96 -3.12 6.84 13.12
C PRO A 96 -3.06 7.72 11.87
N GLU A 97 -2.07 8.60 11.74
CA GLU A 97 -1.95 9.55 10.64
C GLU A 97 -1.45 8.86 9.37
N ILE A 98 -1.76 9.49 8.24
CA ILE A 98 -1.27 9.06 6.93
C ILE A 98 0.27 9.11 6.92
N PHE A 99 0.90 8.01 6.53
CA PHE A 99 2.35 7.90 6.43
C PHE A 99 2.87 8.38 5.07
N SER A 100 2.19 8.04 3.97
CA SER A 100 2.63 8.42 2.62
C SER A 100 1.46 8.50 1.65
N LEU A 101 1.63 9.22 0.53
CA LEU A 101 0.67 9.35 -0.55
C LEU A 101 1.31 9.01 -1.88
N GLU A 102 0.60 8.26 -2.73
CA GLU A 102 1.05 7.84 -4.05
C GLU A 102 -0.11 7.80 -5.04
N THR A 103 0.04 8.44 -6.20
CA THR A 103 -0.83 8.19 -7.34
C THR A 103 -0.20 7.10 -8.20
N LEU A 104 -0.81 5.91 -8.22
CA LEU A 104 -0.29 4.72 -8.86
C LEU A 104 -1.06 4.41 -10.14
N TRP A 105 -0.35 4.08 -11.21
CA TRP A 105 -0.97 3.63 -12.44
C TRP A 105 -1.20 2.12 -12.44
N VAL A 106 -2.39 1.70 -12.88
CA VAL A 106 -2.78 0.30 -13.05
C VAL A 106 -3.02 0.02 -14.52
N GLU A 107 -2.30 -0.95 -15.07
CA GLU A 107 -2.51 -1.39 -16.44
C GLU A 107 -3.88 -2.05 -16.64
N GLY A 108 -4.45 -1.88 -17.84
CA GLY A 108 -5.64 -2.60 -18.23
C GLY A 108 -5.41 -4.11 -18.20
N HIS A 109 -6.31 -4.83 -17.57
CA HIS A 109 -6.16 -6.27 -17.37
C HIS A 109 -7.51 -7.00 -17.36
N GLU A 110 -7.48 -8.32 -17.44
CA GLU A 110 -8.66 -9.14 -17.23
C GLU A 110 -8.74 -9.64 -15.78
N LYS A 111 -9.89 -9.45 -15.15
CA LYS A 111 -10.18 -9.96 -13.81
C LYS A 111 -11.51 -10.71 -13.81
N ARG A 112 -11.49 -12.00 -13.48
CA ARG A 112 -12.68 -12.88 -13.44
C ARG A 112 -13.48 -12.86 -14.76
N GLY A 113 -12.76 -12.83 -15.91
CA GLY A 113 -13.37 -12.84 -17.24
C GLY A 113 -13.98 -11.49 -17.69
N LYS A 114 -13.69 -10.39 -16.98
CA LYS A 114 -14.10 -9.06 -17.37
C LYS A 114 -12.88 -8.16 -17.58
N TYR A 115 -12.91 -7.34 -18.62
CA TYR A 115 -11.88 -6.33 -18.86
C TYR A 115 -12.00 -5.19 -17.84
N VAL A 116 -10.89 -4.85 -17.21
CA VAL A 116 -10.72 -3.66 -16.36
C VAL A 116 -9.83 -2.67 -17.11
N PRO A 117 -10.29 -1.43 -17.38
CA PRO A 117 -9.47 -0.44 -18.09
C PRO A 117 -8.26 0.03 -17.25
N CYS A 118 -7.29 0.66 -17.92
CA CYS A 118 -6.25 1.41 -17.22
C CYS A 118 -6.89 2.48 -16.34
N HIS A 119 -6.42 2.60 -15.11
CA HIS A 119 -6.95 3.56 -14.14
C HIS A 119 -5.88 3.94 -13.11
N LEU A 120 -6.19 4.91 -12.27
CA LEU A 120 -5.31 5.34 -11.19
C LEU A 120 -5.81 4.83 -9.83
N HIS A 121 -4.89 4.33 -9.02
CA HIS A 121 -5.10 4.19 -7.59
C HIS A 121 -4.60 5.44 -6.88
N LEU A 122 -5.50 6.14 -6.20
CA LEU A 122 -5.19 7.24 -5.30
C LEU A 122 -4.88 6.61 -3.93
N ASN A 123 -3.62 6.24 -3.75
CA ASN A 123 -3.21 5.37 -2.65
C ASN A 123 -2.80 6.16 -1.41
N VAL A 124 -3.32 5.75 -0.27
CA VAL A 124 -2.97 6.28 1.06
C VAL A 124 -2.25 5.18 1.83
N THR A 125 -1.01 5.44 2.22
CA THR A 125 -0.17 4.47 2.93
C THR A 125 -0.13 4.76 4.41
N TYR A 126 -0.28 3.71 5.22
CA TYR A 126 -0.10 3.74 6.68
C TYR A 126 1.14 2.96 7.10
N LEU A 127 1.80 3.43 8.16
CA LEU A 127 2.88 2.69 8.80
C LEU A 127 2.29 1.79 9.88
N LEU A 128 2.42 0.49 9.68
CA LEU A 128 1.99 -0.50 10.65
C LEU A 128 3.19 -1.19 11.29
N GLU A 129 3.00 -1.69 12.51
CA GLU A 129 3.97 -2.50 13.23
C GLU A 129 3.37 -3.87 13.55
N ALA A 130 4.19 -4.93 13.40
CA ALA A 130 3.82 -6.28 13.75
C ALA A 130 5.00 -7.03 14.38
N ASP A 131 4.70 -8.10 15.13
CA ASP A 131 5.72 -8.98 15.67
C ASP A 131 6.31 -9.87 14.57
N ALA A 132 7.62 -9.81 14.37
CA ALA A 132 8.31 -10.65 13.38
C ALA A 132 8.30 -12.14 13.74
N GLY A 133 7.93 -12.50 14.96
CA GLY A 133 7.74 -13.87 15.41
C GLY A 133 6.35 -14.45 15.13
N ASP A 134 5.39 -13.62 14.70
CA ASP A 134 4.04 -14.10 14.35
C ASP A 134 4.06 -15.03 13.13
N ALA A 135 3.17 -16.01 13.14
CA ALA A 135 3.01 -16.94 12.02
C ALA A 135 2.43 -16.22 10.80
N LEU A 136 3.14 -16.30 9.67
CA LEU A 136 2.71 -15.72 8.41
C LEU A 136 1.92 -16.72 7.57
N ARG A 137 0.91 -16.25 6.86
CA ARG A 137 0.11 -17.06 5.94
C ARG A 137 -0.26 -16.24 4.69
N ALA A 138 0.13 -16.72 3.53
CA ALA A 138 -0.28 -16.14 2.26
C ALA A 138 -1.79 -16.32 2.00
N LYS A 139 -2.37 -15.39 1.23
CA LYS A 139 -3.75 -15.43 0.69
C LYS A 139 -3.67 -15.94 -0.76
N PRO A 140 -3.93 -17.24 -1.03
CA PRO A 140 -3.56 -17.87 -2.30
C PRO A 140 -4.19 -17.26 -3.56
N ASP A 141 -5.33 -16.60 -3.45
CA ASP A 141 -6.00 -15.90 -4.55
C ASP A 141 -5.37 -14.54 -4.90
N GLU A 142 -4.51 -13.99 -4.03
CA GLU A 142 -3.85 -12.70 -4.23
C GLU A 142 -2.32 -12.81 -4.20
N ASN A 143 -1.78 -13.59 -3.26
CA ASN A 143 -0.32 -13.76 -3.12
C ASN A 143 0.06 -15.21 -2.84
N SER A 144 1.32 -15.56 -3.14
CA SER A 144 1.85 -16.92 -2.95
C SER A 144 3.02 -16.99 -1.96
N GLY A 145 3.34 -15.90 -1.30
CA GLY A 145 4.38 -15.85 -0.28
C GLY A 145 4.30 -14.58 0.54
N VAL A 146 4.69 -14.68 1.81
CA VAL A 146 4.81 -13.53 2.73
C VAL A 146 6.12 -13.67 3.47
N ARG A 147 6.92 -12.61 3.52
CA ARG A 147 8.26 -12.69 4.11
C ARG A 147 8.73 -11.34 4.64
N TRP A 148 9.46 -11.40 5.75
CA TRP A 148 10.24 -10.28 6.26
C TRP A 148 11.55 -10.13 5.49
N PHE A 149 11.90 -8.89 5.16
CA PHE A 149 13.16 -8.50 4.53
C PHE A 149 13.80 -7.39 5.35
N MET A 150 15.12 -7.30 5.40
CA MET A 150 15.75 -6.07 5.85
C MET A 150 15.26 -4.90 4.98
N LEU A 151 15.18 -3.68 5.53
CA LEU A 151 14.57 -2.54 4.82
C LEU A 151 15.17 -2.33 3.42
N ASP A 152 16.48 -2.45 3.24
CA ASP A 152 17.10 -2.28 1.92
C ASP A 152 16.85 -3.48 1.00
N GLU A 153 16.87 -4.69 1.55
CA GLU A 153 16.52 -5.91 0.82
C GLU A 153 15.05 -5.91 0.35
N ALA A 154 14.13 -5.31 1.13
CA ALA A 154 12.74 -5.17 0.73
C ALA A 154 12.60 -4.34 -0.57
N VAL A 155 13.39 -3.28 -0.70
CA VAL A 155 13.42 -2.48 -1.93
C VAL A 155 13.98 -3.29 -3.10
N GLU A 156 15.09 -4.01 -2.88
CA GLU A 156 15.75 -4.80 -3.92
C GLU A 156 14.94 -6.02 -4.36
N ALA A 157 14.12 -6.59 -3.46
CA ALA A 157 13.29 -7.75 -3.75
C ALA A 157 12.16 -7.45 -4.74
N SER A 158 11.69 -6.21 -4.82
CA SER A 158 10.68 -5.84 -5.81
C SER A 158 11.29 -5.71 -7.21
N THR A 159 10.60 -6.22 -8.22
CA THR A 159 10.97 -6.09 -9.64
C THR A 159 10.39 -4.83 -10.30
N GLU A 160 9.55 -4.10 -9.60
CA GLU A 160 8.88 -2.89 -10.08
C GLU A 160 9.78 -1.66 -9.86
N GLU A 161 10.51 -1.26 -10.89
CA GLU A 161 11.54 -0.21 -10.83
C GLU A 161 11.00 1.13 -10.29
N TRP A 162 9.80 1.51 -10.74
CA TRP A 162 9.15 2.75 -10.28
C TRP A 162 8.76 2.66 -8.80
N MET A 163 8.20 1.54 -8.36
CA MET A 163 7.84 1.31 -6.95
C MET A 163 9.08 1.34 -6.05
N ARG A 164 10.18 0.73 -6.49
CA ARG A 164 11.46 0.77 -5.77
C ARG A 164 11.93 2.20 -5.54
N ALA A 165 12.08 2.96 -6.64
CA ALA A 165 12.71 4.29 -6.62
C ALA A 165 11.82 5.38 -6.02
N ARG A 166 10.49 5.28 -6.19
CA ARG A 166 9.56 6.35 -5.82
C ARG A 166 8.71 6.07 -4.58
N VAL A 167 8.54 4.79 -4.25
CA VAL A 167 7.71 4.39 -3.12
C VAL A 167 8.56 3.77 -2.01
N TYR A 168 9.12 2.59 -2.20
CA TYR A 168 9.76 1.83 -1.11
C TYR A 168 10.99 2.52 -0.52
N GLU A 169 11.86 3.12 -1.35
CA GLU A 169 12.97 3.93 -0.84
C GLU A 169 12.50 5.15 -0.04
N LYS A 170 11.42 5.79 -0.48
CA LYS A 170 10.79 6.91 0.25
C LYS A 170 10.27 6.45 1.61
N LEU A 171 9.52 5.32 1.64
CA LEU A 171 8.98 4.76 2.88
C LEU A 171 10.11 4.41 3.86
N ASN A 172 11.17 3.75 3.39
CA ASN A 172 12.32 3.40 4.23
C ASN A 172 13.03 4.64 4.79
N ARG A 173 13.20 5.70 3.99
CA ARG A 173 13.75 6.98 4.51
C ARG A 173 12.87 7.57 5.61
N LYS A 174 11.55 7.54 5.44
CA LYS A 174 10.59 8.02 6.45
C LYS A 174 10.64 7.16 7.71
N VAL A 175 10.73 5.83 7.61
CA VAL A 175 10.90 4.93 8.76
C VAL A 175 12.17 5.26 9.53
N ARG A 176 13.30 5.42 8.84
CA ARG A 176 14.59 5.76 9.48
C ARG A 176 14.59 7.13 10.16
N ALA A 177 13.78 8.07 9.67
CA ALA A 177 13.66 9.40 10.27
C ALA A 177 12.83 9.41 11.58
N LEU A 178 12.12 8.32 11.88
CA LEU A 178 11.37 8.19 13.14
C LEU A 178 12.24 7.74 14.33
N GLY A 179 13.50 7.35 14.08
CA GLY A 179 14.45 6.93 15.13
C GLY A 179 14.41 5.44 15.38
#